data_2d938c6f302d909ff7868ba9113502c1
#
_entry.id   2d938c6f302d909ff7868ba9113502c1
#
_cell.length_a   1.000
_cell.length_b   1.000
_cell.length_c   1.000
_cell.angle_alpha   90.00
_cell.angle_beta   90.00
_cell.angle_gamma   90.00
#
_symmetry.space_group_name_H-M   'P 1'
#
loop_
_entity.id
_entity.type
_entity.pdbx_description
1 polymer ?
#
loop_
_entity_poly.entity_id
_entity_poly.type
_entity_poly.pdbx_seq_one_letter_code
_entity_poly.pdbx_strand_id
1 'polypeptide(L)'
;MLILRKIVKRTTIVILFICAIFTTFRSISGVEADDLATWLNDKQSDNKIVEATLSVLTESLKTLPTIYSPNLMLSSAEVKKRSIEDEIDFSKYPSVNVTATGYTAGHESTGKTKSHPAYGITKSGLKVRRDLYSTIAADPSIFPIGTVLWIPGYGYGVVADTGSAIKGNRLDLFYNTVDEVYQEWGKKNIDVYIVERGNGKITENELNNLNEEKSMQVFRQQYLYK
;
A
#
# COMPACT_ATOMS: atom_id res chain seq x y z
N MET A 1 51.39 -24.90 11.81
CA MET A 1 51.16 -23.94 12.92
C MET A 1 50.80 -22.52 12.45
N LEU A 2 51.47 -21.96 11.43
CA LEU A 2 51.20 -20.59 10.90
C LEU A 2 49.80 -20.42 10.24
N ILE A 3 49.28 -21.42 9.54
CA ILE A 3 47.97 -21.37 8.88
C ILE A 3 46.86 -21.34 9.91
N LEU A 4 46.94 -22.15 10.97
CA LEU A 4 45.93 -22.17 12.04
C LEU A 4 45.84 -20.81 12.76
N ARG A 5 47.00 -20.17 13.04
CA ARG A 5 47.02 -18.81 13.62
C ARG A 5 46.39 -17.75 12.72
N LYS A 6 46.57 -17.86 11.39
CA LYS A 6 45.92 -16.95 10.44
C LYS A 6 44.38 -17.15 10.40
N ILE A 7 43.92 -18.41 10.45
CA ILE A 7 42.51 -18.74 10.49
C ILE A 7 41.89 -18.21 11.78
N VAL A 8 42.47 -18.53 12.93
CA VAL A 8 41.99 -18.07 14.24
C VAL A 8 41.91 -16.53 14.29
N LYS A 9 42.93 -15.81 13.79
CA LYS A 9 42.93 -14.35 13.76
C LYS A 9 41.82 -13.81 12.88
N ARG A 10 41.53 -14.41 11.72
CA ARG A 10 40.44 -14.00 10.82
C ARG A 10 39.07 -14.28 11.43
N THR A 11 38.85 -15.43 12.03
CA THR A 11 37.59 -15.77 12.71
C THR A 11 37.32 -14.84 13.89
N THR A 12 38.35 -14.52 14.69
CA THR A 12 38.21 -13.56 15.80
C THR A 12 37.80 -12.16 15.32
N ILE A 13 38.38 -11.68 14.21
CA ILE A 13 38.02 -10.38 13.63
C ILE A 13 36.55 -10.37 13.14
N VAL A 14 36.13 -11.45 12.48
CA VAL A 14 34.72 -11.57 12.02
C VAL A 14 33.75 -11.59 13.19
N ILE A 15 34.05 -12.33 14.26
CA ILE A 15 33.22 -12.39 15.46
C ILE A 15 33.12 -11.00 16.12
N LEU A 16 34.25 -10.30 16.27
CA LEU A 16 34.25 -8.95 16.83
C LEU A 16 33.46 -7.95 15.97
N PHE A 17 33.52 -8.09 14.66
CA PHE A 17 32.75 -7.26 13.73
C PHE A 17 31.26 -7.51 13.87
N ILE A 18 30.83 -8.77 13.97
CA ILE A 18 29.44 -9.15 14.19
C ILE A 18 28.95 -8.61 15.55
N CYS A 19 29.74 -8.74 16.60
CA CYS A 19 29.41 -8.18 17.90
C CYS A 19 29.28 -6.65 17.88
N ALA A 20 30.15 -5.96 17.14
CA ALA A 20 30.07 -4.50 16.99
C ALA A 20 28.81 -4.06 16.24
N ILE A 21 28.44 -4.76 15.16
CA ILE A 21 27.19 -4.51 14.44
C ILE A 21 26.00 -4.71 15.38
N PHE A 22 25.99 -5.81 16.15
CA PHE A 22 24.90 -6.14 17.05
C PHE A 22 24.72 -5.10 18.16
N THR A 23 25.84 -4.65 18.76
CA THR A 23 25.80 -3.60 19.80
C THR A 23 25.34 -2.26 19.26
N THR A 24 25.75 -1.90 18.05
CA THR A 24 25.33 -0.65 17.38
C THR A 24 23.85 -0.72 17.01
N PHE A 25 23.38 -1.86 16.51
CA PHE A 25 21.99 -2.08 16.17
C PHE A 25 21.09 -1.97 17.41
N ARG A 26 21.47 -2.63 18.52
CA ARG A 26 20.77 -2.55 19.80
C ARG A 26 20.68 -1.11 20.31
N SER A 27 21.76 -0.34 20.17
CA SER A 27 21.81 1.07 20.65
C SER A 27 20.92 2.01 19.81
N ILE A 28 20.70 1.70 18.54
CA ILE A 28 19.92 2.56 17.63
C ILE A 28 18.46 2.13 17.56
N SER A 29 18.18 0.81 17.52
CA SER A 29 16.83 0.27 17.32
C SER A 29 16.08 -0.02 18.61
N GLY A 30 16.78 -0.16 19.74
CA GLY A 30 16.18 -0.57 21.01
C GLY A 30 15.73 -2.04 21.05
N VAL A 31 15.99 -2.83 19.98
CA VAL A 31 15.61 -4.24 19.89
C VAL A 31 16.65 -5.12 20.59
N GLU A 32 16.20 -5.96 21.50
CA GLU A 32 17.08 -6.92 22.21
C GLU A 32 17.23 -8.23 21.42
N ALA A 33 18.28 -9.01 21.74
CA ALA A 33 18.52 -10.29 21.11
C ALA A 33 17.39 -11.30 21.33
N ASP A 34 16.74 -11.20 22.49
CA ASP A 34 15.61 -12.06 22.87
C ASP A 34 14.35 -11.76 22.04
N ASP A 35 14.14 -10.49 21.65
CA ASP A 35 13.04 -10.09 20.78
C ASP A 35 13.21 -10.68 19.36
N LEU A 36 14.44 -10.68 18.84
CA LEU A 36 14.79 -11.30 17.56
C LEU A 36 14.67 -12.83 17.61
N ALA A 37 15.08 -13.45 18.70
CA ALA A 37 14.96 -14.90 18.88
C ALA A 37 13.48 -15.32 18.98
N THR A 38 12.66 -14.57 19.69
CA THR A 38 11.21 -14.81 19.79
C THR A 38 10.52 -14.65 18.43
N TRP A 39 10.84 -13.60 17.70
CA TRP A 39 10.31 -13.36 16.35
C TRP A 39 10.72 -14.46 15.35
N LEU A 40 11.97 -14.93 15.40
CA LEU A 40 12.46 -16.03 14.56
C LEU A 40 11.77 -17.37 14.90
N ASN A 41 11.56 -17.66 16.19
CA ASN A 41 10.85 -18.85 16.64
C ASN A 41 9.36 -18.82 16.25
N ASP A 42 8.71 -17.67 16.34
CA ASP A 42 7.32 -17.48 15.94
C ASP A 42 7.15 -17.73 14.44
N LYS A 43 8.06 -17.17 13.62
CA LYS A 43 8.08 -17.38 12.18
C LYS A 43 8.43 -18.81 11.76
N GLN A 44 9.23 -19.53 12.57
CA GLN A 44 9.54 -20.94 12.33
C GLN A 44 8.37 -21.85 12.75
N SER A 45 7.55 -21.43 13.71
CA SER A 45 6.31 -22.12 14.09
C SER A 45 5.25 -22.01 12.98
N ASP A 46 5.11 -20.84 12.37
CA ASP A 46 4.21 -20.64 11.23
C ASP A 46 4.58 -21.50 10.04
N ASN A 47 5.86 -21.63 9.71
CA ASN A 47 6.33 -22.52 8.65
C ASN A 47 6.05 -24.00 8.94
N LYS A 48 6.17 -24.46 10.19
CA LYS A 48 5.82 -25.82 10.58
C LYS A 48 4.32 -26.13 10.45
N ILE A 49 3.47 -25.14 10.75
CA ILE A 49 2.02 -25.27 10.57
C ILE A 49 1.68 -25.38 9.08
N VAL A 50 2.33 -24.56 8.23
CA VAL A 50 2.15 -24.60 6.77
C VAL A 50 2.61 -25.94 6.20
N GLU A 51 3.78 -26.45 6.61
CA GLU A 51 4.27 -27.78 6.17
C GLU A 51 3.39 -28.93 6.65
N ALA A 52 2.91 -28.88 7.90
CA ALA A 52 1.98 -29.87 8.44
C ALA A 52 0.64 -29.85 7.69
N THR A 53 0.11 -28.66 7.37
CA THR A 53 -1.14 -28.53 6.59
C THR A 53 -0.95 -29.01 5.15
N LEU A 54 0.19 -28.71 4.54
CA LEU A 54 0.53 -29.18 3.19
C LEU A 54 0.68 -30.71 3.14
N SER A 55 1.28 -31.32 4.16
CA SER A 55 1.42 -32.78 4.25
C SER A 55 0.07 -33.49 4.41
N VAL A 56 -0.85 -32.94 5.22
CA VAL A 56 -2.21 -33.45 5.38
C VAL A 56 -3.02 -33.33 4.09
N LEU A 57 -2.87 -32.20 3.37
CA LEU A 57 -3.51 -31.99 2.08
C LEU A 57 -2.98 -32.95 0.99
N THR A 58 -1.67 -33.20 0.96
CA THR A 58 -1.08 -34.15 0.01
C THR A 58 -1.47 -35.61 0.29
N GLU A 59 -1.61 -35.99 1.57
CA GLU A 59 -2.09 -37.32 1.95
C GLU A 59 -3.57 -37.49 1.59
N SER A 60 -4.40 -36.48 1.82
CA SER A 60 -5.82 -36.47 1.46
C SER A 60 -6.05 -36.54 -0.05
N LEU A 61 -5.16 -35.92 -0.86
CA LEU A 61 -5.20 -36.00 -2.32
C LEU A 61 -4.85 -37.39 -2.88
N LYS A 62 -4.04 -38.19 -2.15
CA LYS A 62 -3.70 -39.55 -2.55
C LYS A 62 -4.86 -40.55 -2.40
N THR A 63 -5.84 -40.23 -1.57
CA THR A 63 -7.01 -41.09 -1.28
C THR A 63 -8.21 -40.81 -2.16
N LEU A 64 -8.16 -39.85 -3.06
CA LEU A 64 -9.21 -39.59 -4.04
C LEU A 64 -9.11 -40.61 -5.21
N PRO A 65 -10.22 -41.20 -5.68
CA PRO A 65 -10.18 -42.10 -6.84
C PRO A 65 -9.67 -41.34 -8.06
N THR A 66 -8.60 -41.86 -8.64
CA THR A 66 -7.92 -41.29 -9.80
C THR A 66 -8.86 -41.29 -11.01
N ILE A 67 -9.52 -40.18 -11.30
CA ILE A 67 -10.02 -39.92 -12.63
C ILE A 67 -8.82 -39.41 -13.42
N TYR A 68 -8.11 -40.34 -14.02
CA TYR A 68 -6.92 -40.06 -14.83
C TYR A 68 -7.32 -39.28 -16.10
N SER A 69 -7.03 -38.00 -16.13
CA SER A 69 -6.96 -37.23 -17.37
C SER A 69 -5.50 -36.77 -17.56
N PRO A 70 -4.77 -37.36 -18.56
CA PRO A 70 -3.34 -37.12 -18.73
C PRO A 70 -3.00 -35.84 -19.49
N ASN A 71 -3.79 -34.77 -19.35
CA ASN A 71 -3.55 -33.49 -20.01
C ASN A 71 -3.72 -32.28 -19.08
N LEU A 72 -3.26 -32.41 -17.82
CA LEU A 72 -2.86 -31.18 -17.10
C LEU A 72 -1.40 -30.89 -17.47
N MET A 73 -1.18 -30.38 -18.71
CA MET A 73 -0.09 -29.46 -18.90
C MET A 73 -0.28 -28.37 -17.84
N LEU A 74 0.67 -28.27 -16.89
CA LEU A 74 0.89 -27.03 -16.19
C LEU A 74 1.28 -26.00 -17.26
N SER A 75 0.28 -25.49 -17.94
CA SER A 75 0.35 -24.14 -18.46
C SER A 75 0.75 -23.32 -17.24
N SER A 76 1.87 -22.65 -17.34
CA SER A 76 2.16 -21.47 -16.54
C SER A 76 1.08 -20.45 -16.92
N ALA A 77 -0.16 -20.71 -16.46
CA ALA A 77 -1.19 -19.69 -16.43
C ALA A 77 -0.57 -18.61 -15.56
N GLU A 78 -0.18 -17.51 -16.19
CA GLU A 78 0.05 -16.28 -15.49
C GLU A 78 -1.04 -16.16 -14.46
N VAL A 79 -0.66 -16.21 -13.18
CA VAL A 79 -1.60 -15.91 -12.09
C VAL A 79 -1.95 -14.46 -12.32
N LYS A 80 -3.02 -14.24 -13.09
CA LYS A 80 -3.53 -12.89 -13.37
C LYS A 80 -3.77 -12.27 -12.00
N LYS A 81 -2.94 -11.31 -11.67
CA LYS A 81 -3.01 -10.61 -10.38
C LYS A 81 -4.39 -9.98 -10.34
N ARG A 82 -5.27 -10.49 -9.47
CA ARG A 82 -6.64 -9.98 -9.34
C ARG A 82 -6.56 -8.52 -8.93
N SER A 83 -7.28 -7.68 -9.63
CA SER A 83 -7.41 -6.27 -9.27
C SER A 83 -8.69 -6.04 -8.47
N ILE A 84 -8.81 -4.88 -7.81
CA ILE A 84 -10.05 -4.50 -7.12
C ILE A 84 -11.20 -4.43 -8.15
N GLU A 85 -10.91 -3.96 -9.36
CA GLU A 85 -11.88 -3.87 -10.46
C GLU A 85 -12.42 -5.24 -10.88
N ASP A 86 -11.66 -6.32 -10.72
CA ASP A 86 -12.11 -7.69 -11.03
C ASP A 86 -13.00 -8.29 -9.93
N GLU A 87 -12.90 -7.78 -8.68
CA GLU A 87 -13.63 -8.32 -7.52
C GLU A 87 -14.86 -7.51 -7.15
N ILE A 88 -14.86 -6.20 -7.40
CA ILE A 88 -15.95 -5.30 -7.05
C ILE A 88 -16.68 -4.83 -8.31
N ASP A 89 -17.98 -5.10 -8.34
CA ASP A 89 -18.87 -4.60 -9.39
C ASP A 89 -19.22 -3.13 -9.11
N PHE A 90 -18.40 -2.23 -9.64
CA PHE A 90 -18.60 -0.79 -9.47
C PHE A 90 -19.83 -0.24 -10.22
N SER A 91 -20.42 -0.99 -11.14
CA SER A 91 -21.65 -0.56 -11.84
C SER A 91 -22.84 -0.36 -10.91
N LYS A 92 -22.77 -0.90 -9.69
CA LYS A 92 -23.78 -0.74 -8.64
C LYS A 92 -23.71 0.60 -7.92
N TYR A 93 -22.61 1.34 -8.09
CA TYR A 93 -22.40 2.63 -7.45
C TYR A 93 -22.75 3.78 -8.41
N PRO A 94 -23.30 4.89 -7.89
CA PRO A 94 -23.50 6.08 -8.70
C PRO A 94 -22.19 6.56 -9.31
N SER A 95 -22.19 6.81 -10.63
CA SER A 95 -21.00 7.29 -11.34
C SER A 95 -21.17 8.76 -11.75
N VAL A 96 -20.04 9.45 -11.83
CA VAL A 96 -19.96 10.84 -12.30
C VAL A 96 -18.76 10.97 -13.23
N ASN A 97 -19.00 11.55 -14.42
CA ASN A 97 -17.88 11.89 -15.33
C ASN A 97 -17.15 13.13 -14.81
N VAL A 98 -15.84 13.04 -14.67
CA VAL A 98 -14.99 14.11 -14.13
C VAL A 98 -13.74 14.31 -14.98
N THR A 99 -13.20 15.53 -14.93
CA THR A 99 -11.82 15.79 -15.35
C THR A 99 -10.92 15.63 -14.13
N ALA A 100 -10.06 14.61 -14.14
CA ALA A 100 -9.11 14.33 -13.08
C ALA A 100 -7.69 14.71 -13.50
N THR A 101 -7.02 15.50 -12.64
CA THR A 101 -5.62 15.90 -12.73
C THR A 101 -4.85 15.37 -11.52
N GLY A 102 -3.54 15.55 -11.49
CA GLY A 102 -2.72 15.19 -10.34
C GLY A 102 -1.99 16.40 -9.76
N TYR A 103 -1.79 16.38 -8.44
CA TYR A 103 -1.05 17.42 -7.72
C TYR A 103 -0.10 16.79 -6.69
N THR A 104 0.87 17.61 -6.24
CA THR A 104 1.78 17.27 -5.14
C THR A 104 1.65 18.28 -4.01
N ALA A 105 2.30 18.02 -2.87
CA ALA A 105 2.38 19.00 -1.79
C ALA A 105 3.34 20.17 -2.12
N GLY A 106 4.09 20.06 -3.21
CA GLY A 106 5.16 20.97 -3.59
C GLY A 106 4.70 22.35 -4.05
N HIS A 107 5.69 23.23 -4.25
CA HIS A 107 5.47 24.60 -4.64
C HIS A 107 4.72 24.73 -5.99
N GLU A 108 4.99 23.83 -6.91
CA GLU A 108 4.38 23.79 -8.25
C GLU A 108 2.86 23.62 -8.23
N SER A 109 2.33 22.91 -7.21
CA SER A 109 0.89 22.66 -7.07
C SER A 109 0.23 23.57 -6.04
N THR A 110 0.91 23.85 -4.93
CA THR A 110 0.32 24.53 -3.77
C THR A 110 0.91 25.92 -3.48
N GLY A 111 2.00 26.29 -4.15
CA GLY A 111 2.79 27.48 -3.83
C GLY A 111 3.56 27.40 -2.50
N LYS A 112 3.55 26.25 -1.81
CA LYS A 112 4.18 26.06 -0.49
C LYS A 112 5.45 25.22 -0.61
N THR A 113 6.47 25.58 0.16
CA THR A 113 7.70 24.81 0.31
C THR A 113 7.67 23.98 1.59
N LYS A 114 8.57 23.01 1.74
CA LYS A 114 8.67 22.16 2.94
C LYS A 114 8.83 22.92 4.25
N SER A 115 9.33 24.16 4.20
CA SER A 115 9.46 25.04 5.37
C SER A 115 8.16 25.73 5.79
N HIS A 116 7.13 25.70 4.93
CA HIS A 116 5.86 26.34 5.24
C HIS A 116 5.05 25.51 6.27
N PRO A 117 4.49 26.12 7.35
CA PRO A 117 3.76 25.37 8.40
C PRO A 117 2.58 24.53 7.87
N ALA A 118 1.92 24.98 6.80
CA ALA A 118 0.81 24.27 6.18
C ALA A 118 1.24 23.44 4.95
N TYR A 119 2.53 23.06 4.84
CA TYR A 119 2.99 22.17 3.78
C TYR A 119 2.36 20.79 3.90
N GLY A 120 1.71 20.34 2.83
CA GLY A 120 1.03 19.05 2.80
C GLY A 120 -0.18 18.94 3.72
N ILE A 121 -0.74 20.06 4.19
CA ILE A 121 -1.97 20.07 4.98
C ILE A 121 -3.14 20.45 4.07
N THR A 122 -4.15 19.61 4.05
CA THR A 122 -5.40 19.75 3.29
C THR A 122 -6.35 20.76 3.92
N LYS A 123 -7.41 21.12 3.22
CA LYS A 123 -8.49 21.99 3.75
C LYS A 123 -9.17 21.38 4.99
N SER A 124 -9.29 20.07 5.08
CA SER A 124 -9.85 19.38 6.27
C SER A 124 -8.89 19.32 7.45
N GLY A 125 -7.64 19.78 7.29
CA GLY A 125 -6.59 19.73 8.32
C GLY A 125 -5.77 18.44 8.34
N LEU A 126 -6.07 17.49 7.46
CA LEU A 126 -5.32 16.24 7.35
C LEU A 126 -4.03 16.44 6.55
N LYS A 127 -3.04 15.61 6.84
CA LYS A 127 -1.86 15.51 5.98
C LYS A 127 -2.20 14.79 4.68
N VAL A 128 -1.75 15.33 3.55
CA VAL A 128 -1.88 14.65 2.24
C VAL A 128 -1.21 13.28 2.29
N ARG A 129 -1.83 12.29 1.64
CA ARG A 129 -1.39 10.91 1.72
C ARG A 129 -1.70 10.18 0.41
N ARG A 130 -0.71 9.45 -0.10
CA ARG A 130 -0.88 8.45 -1.16
C ARG A 130 -0.88 7.09 -0.49
N ASP A 131 -2.04 6.45 -0.42
CA ASP A 131 -2.26 5.18 0.26
C ASP A 131 -3.40 4.40 -0.41
N LEU A 132 -3.85 3.30 0.17
CA LEU A 132 -5.02 2.54 -0.29
C LEU A 132 -6.23 3.47 -0.46
N TYR A 133 -6.48 4.31 0.54
CA TYR A 133 -7.38 5.45 0.49
C TYR A 133 -6.56 6.73 0.51
N SER A 134 -6.33 7.30 -0.66
CA SER A 134 -5.53 8.50 -0.85
C SER A 134 -6.34 9.76 -0.66
N THR A 135 -5.71 10.84 -0.18
CA THR A 135 -6.38 12.15 -0.11
C THR A 135 -6.49 12.77 -1.51
N ILE A 136 -7.63 13.34 -1.83
CA ILE A 136 -7.88 14.05 -3.09
C ILE A 136 -8.54 15.39 -2.85
N ALA A 137 -8.42 16.31 -3.81
CA ALA A 137 -9.14 17.58 -3.83
C ALA A 137 -10.33 17.52 -4.80
N ALA A 138 -11.44 18.11 -4.38
CA ALA A 138 -12.66 18.18 -5.16
C ALA A 138 -13.46 19.46 -4.87
N ASP A 139 -14.50 19.73 -5.66
CA ASP A 139 -15.51 20.74 -5.33
C ASP A 139 -16.46 20.20 -4.25
N PRO A 140 -16.49 20.79 -3.03
CA PRO A 140 -17.31 20.28 -1.95
C PRO A 140 -18.82 20.43 -2.17
N SER A 141 -19.24 21.23 -3.15
CA SER A 141 -20.65 21.33 -3.54
C SER A 141 -21.14 20.08 -4.29
N ILE A 142 -20.22 19.34 -4.94
CA ILE A 142 -20.50 18.10 -5.68
C ILE A 142 -20.09 16.90 -4.86
N PHE A 143 -18.86 16.92 -4.35
CA PHE A 143 -18.26 15.87 -3.52
C PHE A 143 -17.90 16.46 -2.15
N PRO A 144 -18.82 16.43 -1.16
CA PRO A 144 -18.54 16.93 0.18
C PRO A 144 -17.28 16.27 0.78
N ILE A 145 -16.57 17.00 1.65
CA ILE A 145 -15.43 16.45 2.40
C ILE A 145 -15.84 15.14 3.08
N GLY A 146 -14.98 14.13 3.03
CA GLY A 146 -15.25 12.77 3.51
C GLY A 146 -15.87 11.85 2.46
N THR A 147 -16.21 12.34 1.25
CA THR A 147 -16.69 11.46 0.17
C THR A 147 -15.60 10.50 -0.25
N VAL A 148 -15.91 9.21 -0.32
CA VAL A 148 -15.03 8.15 -0.83
C VAL A 148 -15.42 7.85 -2.27
N LEU A 149 -14.46 7.98 -3.17
CA LEU A 149 -14.60 7.70 -4.60
C LEU A 149 -13.72 6.52 -5.00
N TRP A 150 -14.23 5.65 -5.86
CA TRP A 150 -13.40 4.76 -6.64
C TRP A 150 -13.02 5.43 -7.96
N ILE A 151 -11.73 5.48 -8.24
CA ILE A 151 -11.14 6.18 -9.39
C ILE A 151 -10.36 5.14 -10.21
N PRO A 152 -10.88 4.68 -11.36
CA PRO A 152 -10.21 3.68 -12.17
C PRO A 152 -8.76 4.04 -12.51
N GLY A 153 -7.84 3.12 -12.28
CA GLY A 153 -6.41 3.32 -12.49
C GLY A 153 -5.67 4.13 -11.41
N TYR A 154 -6.40 4.69 -10.41
CA TYR A 154 -5.80 5.38 -9.26
C TYR A 154 -6.04 4.64 -7.94
N GLY A 155 -7.26 4.10 -7.76
CA GLY A 155 -7.69 3.47 -6.52
C GLY A 155 -8.71 4.31 -5.75
N TYR A 156 -8.82 4.09 -4.44
CA TYR A 156 -9.74 4.87 -3.61
C TYR A 156 -9.21 6.27 -3.33
N GLY A 157 -10.06 7.28 -3.54
CA GLY A 157 -9.82 8.67 -3.19
C GLY A 157 -10.79 9.15 -2.11
N VAL A 158 -10.28 9.78 -1.06
CA VAL A 158 -11.09 10.42 -0.01
C VAL A 158 -10.98 11.92 -0.18
N VAL A 159 -12.11 12.59 -0.38
CA VAL A 159 -12.14 14.05 -0.50
C VAL A 159 -11.78 14.67 0.84
N ALA A 160 -10.57 15.19 0.93
CA ALA A 160 -10.02 15.85 2.12
C ALA A 160 -9.59 17.28 1.84
N ASP A 161 -9.48 17.66 0.56
CA ASP A 161 -8.98 18.95 0.16
C ASP A 161 -9.92 19.66 -0.83
N THR A 162 -9.69 20.95 -1.00
CA THR A 162 -10.36 21.82 -1.96
C THR A 162 -9.36 22.72 -2.63
N GLY A 163 -9.60 23.08 -3.88
CA GLY A 163 -8.77 24.05 -4.62
C GLY A 163 -9.62 25.16 -5.24
N SER A 164 -9.06 26.36 -5.37
CA SER A 164 -9.73 27.46 -6.07
C SER A 164 -10.02 27.12 -7.54
N ALA A 165 -9.14 26.36 -8.17
CA ALA A 165 -9.26 25.87 -9.54
C ALA A 165 -10.05 24.57 -9.67
N ILE A 166 -10.34 23.87 -8.56
CA ILE A 166 -11.04 22.59 -8.55
C ILE A 166 -12.54 22.87 -8.31
N LYS A 167 -13.25 23.14 -9.41
CA LYS A 167 -14.67 23.51 -9.41
C LYS A 167 -15.44 22.63 -10.39
N GLY A 168 -16.70 22.34 -10.02
CA GLY A 168 -17.55 21.45 -10.80
C GLY A 168 -17.05 20.01 -10.76
N ASN A 169 -17.27 19.28 -11.84
CA ASN A 169 -16.85 17.88 -11.98
C ASN A 169 -15.34 17.78 -12.25
N ARG A 170 -14.55 18.25 -11.29
CA ARG A 170 -13.07 18.16 -11.31
C ARG A 170 -12.56 17.50 -10.06
N LEU A 171 -11.54 16.68 -10.24
CA LEU A 171 -10.76 16.09 -9.16
C LEU A 171 -9.29 16.42 -9.35
N ASP A 172 -8.57 16.53 -8.24
CA ASP A 172 -7.12 16.61 -8.24
C ASP A 172 -6.58 15.55 -7.28
N LEU A 173 -5.78 14.64 -7.84
CA LEU A 173 -5.35 13.40 -7.20
C LEU A 173 -3.97 13.62 -6.61
N PHE A 174 -3.79 13.30 -5.35
CA PHE A 174 -2.51 13.45 -4.69
C PHE A 174 -1.48 12.41 -5.15
N TYR A 175 -0.28 12.87 -5.46
CA TYR A 175 0.92 12.09 -5.73
C TYR A 175 2.10 12.59 -4.89
N ASN A 176 3.08 11.74 -4.62
CA ASN A 176 4.24 12.14 -3.83
C ASN A 176 5.21 13.03 -4.62
N THR A 177 5.30 12.79 -5.93
CA THR A 177 6.23 13.50 -6.82
C THR A 177 5.57 13.99 -8.11
N VAL A 178 6.14 15.00 -8.71
CA VAL A 178 5.71 15.55 -10.01
C VAL A 178 5.89 14.50 -11.12
N ASP A 179 6.96 13.73 -11.07
CA ASP A 179 7.24 12.67 -12.04
C ASP A 179 6.14 11.60 -12.02
N GLU A 180 5.69 11.17 -10.83
CA GLU A 180 4.56 10.25 -10.69
C GLU A 180 3.28 10.82 -11.32
N VAL A 181 3.00 12.12 -11.13
CA VAL A 181 1.83 12.76 -11.76
C VAL A 181 1.86 12.60 -13.28
N TYR A 182 3.01 12.88 -13.92
CA TYR A 182 3.10 12.84 -15.37
C TYR A 182 3.20 11.43 -15.94
N GLN A 183 3.88 10.53 -15.26
CA GLN A 183 4.10 9.15 -15.74
C GLN A 183 2.87 8.27 -15.52
N GLU A 184 2.19 8.40 -14.38
CA GLU A 184 1.09 7.52 -14.02
C GLU A 184 -0.28 8.09 -14.39
N TRP A 185 -0.44 9.41 -14.33
CA TRP A 185 -1.76 10.01 -14.47
C TRP A 185 -1.90 11.01 -15.61
N GLY A 186 -1.29 12.17 -15.52
CA GLY A 186 -1.50 13.30 -16.42
C GLY A 186 -2.85 13.99 -16.19
N LYS A 187 -3.64 14.13 -17.28
CA LYS A 187 -5.02 14.68 -17.25
C LYS A 187 -5.94 13.75 -18.00
N LYS A 188 -7.01 13.30 -17.35
CA LYS A 188 -7.97 12.34 -17.92
C LYS A 188 -9.42 12.79 -17.69
N ASN A 189 -10.30 12.45 -18.64
CA ASN A 189 -11.74 12.47 -18.42
C ASN A 189 -12.18 11.04 -18.18
N ILE A 190 -12.74 10.75 -17.01
CA ILE A 190 -13.08 9.40 -16.58
C ILE A 190 -14.37 9.40 -15.75
N ASP A 191 -15.02 8.25 -15.71
CA ASP A 191 -16.11 8.01 -14.79
C ASP A 191 -15.53 7.54 -13.46
N VAL A 192 -15.93 8.22 -12.37
CA VAL A 192 -15.61 7.84 -11.00
C VAL A 192 -16.86 7.39 -10.29
N TYR A 193 -16.71 6.48 -9.33
CA TYR A 193 -17.84 5.87 -8.64
C TYR A 193 -17.91 6.36 -7.20
N ILE A 194 -19.09 6.80 -6.75
CA ILE A 194 -19.30 7.27 -5.39
C ILE A 194 -19.54 6.06 -4.49
N VAL A 195 -18.52 5.65 -3.75
CA VAL A 195 -18.59 4.50 -2.83
C VAL A 195 -19.34 4.90 -1.56
N GLU A 196 -19.00 6.07 -1.02
CA GLU A 196 -19.65 6.64 0.16
C GLU A 196 -19.68 8.17 0.03
N ARG A 197 -20.84 8.77 0.36
CA ARG A 197 -20.97 10.22 0.32
C ARG A 197 -20.60 10.84 1.66
N GLY A 198 -19.64 11.76 1.64
CA GLY A 198 -19.19 12.47 2.84
C GLY A 198 -20.26 13.41 3.43
N ASN A 199 -20.06 13.74 4.67
CA ASN A 199 -20.93 14.64 5.45
C ASN A 199 -20.35 16.05 5.65
N GLY A 200 -19.26 16.38 4.94
CA GLY A 200 -18.55 17.65 5.03
C GLY A 200 -17.36 17.66 6.00
N LYS A 201 -17.03 16.52 6.59
CA LYS A 201 -15.91 16.34 7.53
C LYS A 201 -15.18 15.03 7.27
N ILE A 202 -13.93 14.97 7.66
CA ILE A 202 -13.10 13.76 7.74
C ILE A 202 -12.04 13.98 8.81
N THR A 203 -11.83 13.00 9.66
CA THR A 203 -10.82 13.02 10.72
C THR A 203 -9.65 12.12 10.37
N GLU A 204 -8.51 12.33 11.04
CA GLU A 204 -7.32 11.46 10.89
C GLU A 204 -7.63 10.01 11.26
N ASN A 205 -8.42 9.80 12.32
CA ASN A 205 -8.81 8.47 12.76
C ASN A 205 -9.68 7.75 11.72
N GLU A 206 -10.64 8.45 11.10
CA GLU A 206 -11.48 7.87 10.04
C GLU A 206 -10.63 7.49 8.82
N LEU A 207 -9.72 8.36 8.38
CA LEU A 207 -8.83 8.05 7.26
C LEU A 207 -7.86 6.91 7.58
N ASN A 208 -7.36 6.83 8.82
CA ASN A 208 -6.51 5.73 9.27
C ASN A 208 -7.27 4.40 9.29
N ASN A 209 -8.48 4.39 9.84
CA ASN A 209 -9.33 3.19 9.88
C ASN A 209 -9.58 2.62 8.46
N LEU A 210 -9.88 3.50 7.49
CA LEU A 210 -10.02 3.09 6.08
C LEU A 210 -8.74 2.45 5.54
N ASN A 211 -7.58 3.01 5.86
CA ASN A 211 -6.29 2.51 5.38
C ASN A 211 -5.80 1.27 6.11
N GLU A 212 -6.28 0.99 7.33
CA GLU A 212 -5.91 -0.16 8.15
C GLU A 212 -6.86 -1.35 7.98
N GLU A 213 -7.91 -1.22 7.18
CA GLU A 213 -8.87 -2.31 6.93
C GLU A 213 -8.17 -3.56 6.39
N LYS A 214 -8.22 -4.65 7.17
CA LYS A 214 -7.47 -5.89 6.89
C LYS A 214 -7.87 -6.54 5.56
N SER A 215 -9.15 -6.52 5.23
CA SER A 215 -9.68 -7.08 3.98
C SER A 215 -9.08 -6.43 2.72
N MET A 216 -8.68 -5.18 2.83
CA MET A 216 -8.18 -4.38 1.71
C MET A 216 -6.65 -4.37 1.58
N GLN A 217 -5.90 -4.89 2.57
CA GLN A 217 -4.42 -4.83 2.56
C GLN A 217 -3.81 -5.59 1.37
N VAL A 218 -4.47 -6.64 0.88
CA VAL A 218 -4.02 -7.41 -0.30
C VAL A 218 -3.89 -6.52 -1.53
N PHE A 219 -4.73 -5.51 -1.66
CA PHE A 219 -4.76 -4.60 -2.80
C PHE A 219 -3.80 -3.41 -2.65
N ARG A 220 -3.36 -3.12 -1.43
CA ARG A 220 -2.50 -1.95 -1.15
C ARG A 220 -1.26 -1.89 -2.05
N GLN A 221 -0.58 -3.00 -2.23
CA GLN A 221 0.62 -3.06 -3.06
C GLN A 221 0.34 -2.84 -4.55
N GLN A 222 -0.86 -3.13 -5.02
CA GLN A 222 -1.22 -3.00 -6.43
C GLN A 222 -1.34 -1.54 -6.88
N TYR A 223 -1.69 -0.65 -5.95
CA TYR A 223 -1.93 0.77 -6.22
C TYR A 223 -0.83 1.70 -5.73
N LEU A 224 0.06 1.24 -4.87
CA LEU A 224 1.17 2.04 -4.34
C LEU A 224 2.52 1.77 -5.01
N TYR A 225 2.69 0.58 -5.60
CA TYR A 225 3.97 0.15 -6.16
C TYR A 225 3.77 -0.42 -7.58
N LYS A 226 3.37 0.48 -8.50
CA LYS A 226 3.31 0.16 -9.93
C LYS A 226 4.66 0.28 -10.59
#